data_c3e6ef5a08500700edea17f258d046f1
#
_entry.id   c3e6ef5a08500700edea17f258d046f1
#
_cell.length_a   1.000
_cell.length_b   1.000
_cell.length_c   1.000
_cell.angle_alpha   90.00
_cell.angle_beta   90.00
_cell.angle_gamma   90.00
#
_symmetry.space_group_name_H-M   'P 1'
#
loop_
_entity.id
_entity.type
_entity.pdbx_description
1 polymer ?
#
loop_
_entity_poly.entity_id
_entity_poly.type
_entity_poly.pdbx_seq_one_letter_code
_entity_poly.pdbx_strand_id
1 'polypeptide(L)'
;DGASAEFSQEEVSKGQLTPVFFGSALTNFGVQTFLETFLKFAPEPHGHKKTDGEIVDPYDKDFSGFVFKIQANMDPRHRDRIAFVRIVSGEFERGMSVNLPRTGKSAKLSNVTQFMAESRENVTNAVAGDIIGVYDTGTYQVGDTLTVGKNKFEFEPLPTFTPEIFMKVSAKNVMKQKSFHKGIEQLVQEGAIQLYTNYQTGEYMLGAVGQLQFEVFKHRMENEYNAEVVMSPMGKKTVRWIKPEDLDERMSSSRNILAKDRFDQPVFLFENDFALRWFADKYPDVELEEKMWFSKSTWLQSNLSRLRGWDKSPSLSIVFGLSSKTQWLSGLYYADFISF
;
A
#
# COMPACT_ATOMS: atom_id res chain seq x y z
N ASP A 1 11.53 30.90 -14.52
CA ASP A 1 12.02 31.60 -13.32
C ASP A 1 10.94 31.87 -12.25
N GLY A 2 9.67 31.84 -12.54
CA GLY A 2 8.61 32.13 -11.54
C GLY A 2 8.08 30.95 -10.75
N ALA A 3 8.48 29.73 -11.06
CA ALA A 3 7.93 28.51 -10.46
C ALA A 3 8.99 27.61 -9.79
N SER A 4 10.27 28.03 -9.76
CA SER A 4 11.36 27.29 -9.14
C SER A 4 11.76 27.91 -7.81
N ALA A 5 11.97 27.08 -6.79
CA ALA A 5 12.61 27.47 -5.54
C ALA A 5 14.13 27.30 -5.64
N GLU A 6 14.87 28.02 -4.81
CA GLU A 6 16.31 27.80 -4.67
C GLU A 6 16.57 26.40 -4.09
N PHE A 7 17.56 25.69 -4.61
CA PHE A 7 17.88 24.34 -4.15
C PHE A 7 18.41 24.36 -2.71
N SER A 8 17.78 23.60 -1.86
CA SER A 8 18.20 23.39 -0.47
C SER A 8 18.22 21.88 -0.17
N GLN A 9 19.39 21.35 0.15
CA GLN A 9 19.55 19.95 0.52
C GLN A 9 18.76 19.60 1.79
N GLU A 10 18.69 20.53 2.73
CA GLU A 10 17.94 20.34 3.98
C GLU A 10 16.43 20.22 3.71
N GLU A 11 15.88 21.06 2.84
CA GLU A 11 14.45 21.01 2.46
C GLU A 11 14.14 19.76 1.64
N VAL A 12 15.08 19.32 0.77
CA VAL A 12 14.96 18.06 0.03
C VAL A 12 14.93 16.87 1.00
N SER A 13 15.83 16.83 1.98
CA SER A 13 15.87 15.74 2.96
C SER A 13 14.63 15.69 3.88
N LYS A 14 13.98 16.85 4.10
CA LYS A 14 12.71 16.96 4.84
C LYS A 14 11.46 16.74 3.97
N GLY A 15 11.62 16.45 2.67
CA GLY A 15 10.52 16.32 1.74
C GLY A 15 9.73 17.62 1.46
N GLN A 16 10.30 18.77 1.79
CA GLN A 16 9.69 20.10 1.57
C GLN A 16 10.00 20.66 0.19
N LEU A 17 11.06 20.18 -0.44
CA LEU A 17 11.50 20.56 -1.78
C LEU A 17 11.73 19.31 -2.62
N THR A 18 11.20 19.30 -3.84
CA THR A 18 11.40 18.21 -4.80
C THR A 18 12.41 18.61 -5.87
N PRO A 19 13.56 17.94 -5.97
CA PRO A 19 14.50 18.18 -7.06
C PRO A 19 13.96 17.62 -8.37
N VAL A 20 14.10 18.39 -9.45
CA VAL A 20 13.63 17.99 -10.79
C VAL A 20 14.82 17.88 -11.74
N PHE A 21 14.91 16.76 -12.45
CA PHE A 21 15.92 16.49 -13.44
C PHE A 21 15.29 16.24 -14.80
N PHE A 22 15.91 16.74 -15.85
CA PHE A 22 15.53 16.48 -17.23
C PHE A 22 16.45 15.42 -17.81
N GLY A 23 15.89 14.33 -18.30
CA GLY A 23 16.65 13.23 -18.85
C GLY A 23 15.84 12.35 -19.81
N SER A 24 16.54 11.51 -20.53
CA SER A 24 15.98 10.51 -21.43
C SER A 24 16.69 9.18 -21.22
N ALA A 25 15.97 8.18 -20.71
CA ALA A 25 16.50 6.83 -20.55
C ALA A 25 16.83 6.17 -21.90
N LEU A 26 16.10 6.52 -22.97
CA LEU A 26 16.33 5.98 -24.31
C LEU A 26 17.69 6.38 -24.88
N THR A 27 18.12 7.63 -24.66
CA THR A 27 19.37 8.19 -25.17
C THR A 27 20.45 8.32 -24.10
N ASN A 28 20.17 7.90 -22.87
CA ASN A 28 21.00 8.13 -21.69
C ASN A 28 21.34 9.61 -21.40
N PHE A 29 20.60 10.53 -21.99
CA PHE A 29 20.80 11.96 -21.75
C PHE A 29 20.41 12.31 -20.31
N GLY A 30 21.30 12.98 -19.59
CA GLY A 30 21.05 13.45 -18.22
C GLY A 30 21.07 12.37 -17.13
N VAL A 31 21.13 11.09 -17.48
CA VAL A 31 21.08 9.96 -16.50
C VAL A 31 22.29 9.99 -15.57
N GLN A 32 23.49 10.18 -16.12
CA GLN A 32 24.72 10.26 -15.31
C GLN A 32 24.65 11.44 -14.33
N THR A 33 24.28 12.63 -14.81
CA THR A 33 24.15 13.83 -13.97
C THR A 33 23.12 13.63 -12.86
N PHE A 34 22.00 12.97 -13.17
CA PHE A 34 21.00 12.62 -12.16
C PHE A 34 21.59 11.71 -11.08
N LEU A 35 22.23 10.61 -11.47
CA LEU A 35 22.78 9.63 -10.52
C LEU A 35 23.89 10.24 -9.65
N GLU A 36 24.80 11.00 -10.24
CA GLU A 36 25.88 11.67 -9.50
C GLU A 36 25.34 12.71 -8.50
N THR A 37 24.27 13.40 -8.87
CA THR A 37 23.64 14.38 -7.99
C THR A 37 22.84 13.67 -6.91
N PHE A 38 22.07 12.62 -7.26
CA PHE A 38 21.32 11.81 -6.31
C PHE A 38 22.22 11.26 -5.21
N LEU A 39 23.39 10.70 -5.55
CA LEU A 39 24.35 10.20 -4.56
C LEU A 39 24.86 11.26 -3.58
N LYS A 40 24.82 12.54 -3.95
CA LYS A 40 25.28 13.64 -3.08
C LYS A 40 24.21 14.06 -2.06
N PHE A 41 22.95 13.96 -2.40
CA PHE A 41 21.89 14.47 -1.55
C PHE A 41 20.91 13.39 -1.02
N ALA A 42 21.06 12.14 -1.44
CA ALA A 42 20.25 11.05 -0.88
C ALA A 42 20.49 10.96 0.63
N PRO A 43 19.43 11.02 1.45
CA PRO A 43 19.58 10.94 2.90
C PRO A 43 19.96 9.52 3.35
N GLU A 44 20.55 9.43 4.53
CA GLU A 44 20.70 8.15 5.22
C GLU A 44 19.33 7.58 5.59
N PRO A 45 19.23 6.24 5.84
CA PRO A 45 18.00 5.64 6.29
C PRO A 45 17.46 6.33 7.55
N HIS A 46 16.21 6.76 7.51
CA HIS A 46 15.55 7.37 8.67
C HIS A 46 14.90 6.30 9.54
N GLY A 47 14.80 6.59 10.85
CA GLY A 47 14.05 5.79 11.78
C GLY A 47 12.56 5.75 11.42
N HIS A 48 11.89 4.70 11.87
CA HIS A 48 10.46 4.52 11.62
C HIS A 48 9.68 4.60 12.93
N LYS A 49 8.50 5.21 12.88
CA LYS A 49 7.70 5.49 14.05
C LYS A 49 6.85 4.29 14.43
N LYS A 50 6.80 3.97 15.72
CA LYS A 50 5.92 2.97 16.31
C LYS A 50 4.51 3.55 16.53
N THR A 51 3.54 2.67 16.74
CA THR A 51 2.15 3.05 17.07
C THR A 51 2.02 3.82 18.41
N ASP A 52 2.99 3.71 19.30
CA ASP A 52 3.06 4.47 20.57
C ASP A 52 3.71 5.86 20.41
N GLY A 53 4.19 6.17 19.21
CA GLY A 53 4.81 7.46 18.88
C GLY A 53 6.33 7.51 19.01
N GLU A 54 6.96 6.48 19.56
CA GLU A 54 8.42 6.38 19.63
C GLU A 54 9.01 6.08 18.25
N ILE A 55 10.22 6.57 17.99
CA ILE A 55 10.95 6.33 16.74
C ILE A 55 12.02 5.28 17.00
N VAL A 56 12.05 4.24 16.17
CA VAL A 56 13.13 3.25 16.16
C VAL A 56 14.30 3.82 15.39
N ASP A 57 15.47 3.89 16.01
CA ASP A 57 16.70 4.38 15.38
C ASP A 57 17.28 3.30 14.45
N PRO A 58 17.68 3.63 13.21
CA PRO A 58 18.35 2.68 12.31
C PRO A 58 19.62 2.05 12.90
N TYR A 59 20.28 2.71 13.84
CA TYR A 59 21.48 2.23 14.51
C TYR A 59 21.22 1.34 15.75
N ASP A 60 19.94 1.11 16.10
CA ASP A 60 19.58 0.14 17.12
C ASP A 60 20.05 -1.27 16.73
N LYS A 61 20.58 -2.01 17.73
CA LYS A 61 21.14 -3.35 17.48
C LYS A 61 20.10 -4.43 17.22
N ASP A 62 18.90 -4.26 17.77
CA ASP A 62 17.83 -5.24 17.64
C ASP A 62 17.21 -5.12 16.24
N PHE A 63 17.12 -6.25 15.55
CA PHE A 63 16.48 -6.29 14.24
C PHE A 63 15.01 -5.90 14.33
N SER A 64 14.64 -4.96 13.48
CA SER A 64 13.25 -4.68 13.17
C SER A 64 13.07 -4.36 11.68
N GLY A 65 11.89 -4.65 11.16
CA GLY A 65 11.54 -4.35 9.78
C GLY A 65 10.04 -4.35 9.58
N PHE A 66 9.60 -3.86 8.45
CA PHE A 66 8.18 -3.88 8.10
C PHE A 66 7.95 -4.31 6.65
N VAL A 67 6.83 -5.00 6.45
CA VAL A 67 6.37 -5.44 5.14
C VAL A 67 5.70 -4.27 4.44
N PHE A 68 6.33 -3.72 3.40
CA PHE A 68 5.76 -2.60 2.67
C PHE A 68 5.09 -3.01 1.35
N LYS A 69 5.40 -4.20 0.84
CA LYS A 69 4.85 -4.73 -0.41
C LYS A 69 4.74 -6.24 -0.34
N ILE A 70 3.72 -6.78 -0.97
CA ILE A 70 3.61 -8.22 -1.26
C ILE A 70 3.35 -8.36 -2.75
N GLN A 71 3.99 -9.33 -3.38
CA GLN A 71 3.78 -9.65 -4.78
C GLN A 71 3.72 -11.16 -4.97
N ALA A 72 2.65 -11.62 -5.62
CA ALA A 72 2.49 -13.01 -6.01
C ALA A 72 2.83 -13.20 -7.50
N ASN A 73 3.17 -14.44 -7.87
CA ASN A 73 3.35 -14.87 -9.26
C ASN A 73 4.36 -14.02 -10.05
N MET A 74 5.45 -13.59 -9.42
CA MET A 74 6.52 -12.84 -10.10
C MET A 74 7.17 -13.67 -11.22
N ASP A 75 7.32 -14.99 -11.01
CA ASP A 75 7.72 -15.93 -12.06
C ASP A 75 6.50 -16.75 -12.47
N PRO A 76 6.03 -16.67 -13.73
CA PRO A 76 4.89 -17.45 -14.20
C PRO A 76 5.06 -18.97 -14.06
N ARG A 77 6.31 -19.46 -13.97
CA ARG A 77 6.65 -20.88 -13.79
C ARG A 77 6.56 -21.33 -12.34
N HIS A 78 6.67 -20.39 -11.40
CA HIS A 78 6.64 -20.63 -9.96
C HIS A 78 5.52 -19.77 -9.36
N ARG A 79 4.54 -20.42 -8.74
CA ARG A 79 3.47 -19.74 -7.99
C ARG A 79 4.00 -19.31 -6.62
N ASP A 80 5.00 -18.43 -6.63
CA ASP A 80 5.60 -17.88 -5.43
C ASP A 80 4.88 -16.58 -5.01
N ARG A 81 4.94 -16.33 -3.73
CA ARG A 81 4.52 -15.07 -3.12
C ARG A 81 5.69 -14.57 -2.29
N ILE A 82 6.03 -13.30 -2.47
CA ILE A 82 7.16 -12.67 -1.81
C ILE A 82 6.66 -11.45 -1.05
N ALA A 83 7.00 -11.39 0.23
CA ALA A 83 6.84 -10.23 1.06
C ALA A 83 8.14 -9.42 1.05
N PHE A 84 8.08 -8.17 0.63
CA PHE A 84 9.21 -7.25 0.65
C PHE A 84 9.24 -6.55 1.99
N VAL A 85 10.34 -6.73 2.68
CA VAL A 85 10.59 -6.18 4.02
C VAL A 85 11.69 -5.14 3.93
N ARG A 86 11.40 -3.91 4.38
CA ARG A 86 12.43 -2.93 4.66
C ARG A 86 12.95 -3.15 6.07
N ILE A 87 14.26 -3.26 6.22
CA ILE A 87 14.92 -3.33 7.51
C ILE A 87 15.00 -1.91 8.07
N VAL A 88 14.47 -1.73 9.28
CA VAL A 88 14.45 -0.43 9.96
C VAL A 88 15.65 -0.31 10.91
N SER A 89 15.97 -1.37 11.64
CA SER A 89 17.11 -1.40 12.58
C SER A 89 17.76 -2.77 12.64
N GLY A 90 18.97 -2.81 13.14
CA GLY A 90 19.75 -4.01 13.36
C GLY A 90 20.20 -4.70 12.06
N GLU A 91 20.58 -5.95 12.19
CA GLU A 91 21.06 -6.76 11.07
C GLU A 91 20.18 -8.00 10.88
N PHE A 92 19.90 -8.30 9.62
CA PHE A 92 19.28 -9.55 9.22
C PHE A 92 20.35 -10.63 9.04
N GLU A 93 20.13 -11.78 9.65
CA GLU A 93 20.88 -12.99 9.41
C GLU A 93 19.96 -14.11 8.89
N ARG A 94 20.41 -14.83 7.88
CA ARG A 94 19.65 -15.93 7.29
C ARG A 94 19.29 -16.99 8.33
N GLY A 95 18.01 -17.32 8.43
CA GLY A 95 17.51 -18.33 9.35
C GLY A 95 17.13 -17.78 10.74
N MET A 96 17.27 -16.47 10.96
CA MET A 96 16.79 -15.85 12.19
C MET A 96 15.29 -16.02 12.38
N SER A 97 14.85 -16.01 13.64
CA SER A 97 13.43 -16.06 13.98
C SER A 97 12.94 -14.67 14.36
N VAL A 98 11.86 -14.26 13.74
CA VAL A 98 11.21 -12.96 13.99
C VAL A 98 9.81 -13.18 14.57
N ASN A 99 9.35 -12.23 15.35
CA ASN A 99 7.98 -12.16 15.85
C ASN A 99 7.13 -11.33 14.88
N LEU A 100 5.88 -11.74 14.71
CA LEU A 100 4.83 -10.97 14.04
C LEU A 100 3.83 -10.51 15.12
N PRO A 101 3.94 -9.28 15.63
CA PRO A 101 3.07 -8.78 16.72
C PRO A 101 1.58 -8.90 16.37
N ARG A 102 1.17 -8.57 15.14
CA ARG A 102 -0.22 -8.69 14.68
C ARG A 102 -0.84 -10.06 14.97
N THR A 103 -0.10 -11.14 14.75
CA THR A 103 -0.61 -12.51 14.93
C THR A 103 -0.17 -13.16 16.24
N GLY A 104 0.79 -12.56 16.94
CA GLY A 104 1.44 -13.15 18.11
C GLY A 104 2.31 -14.37 17.82
N LYS A 105 2.54 -14.70 16.53
CA LYS A 105 3.32 -15.85 16.08
C LYS A 105 4.76 -15.45 15.75
N SER A 106 5.64 -16.45 15.71
CA SER A 106 7.00 -16.30 15.20
C SER A 106 7.14 -16.96 13.84
N ALA A 107 7.98 -16.38 12.99
CA ALA A 107 8.32 -16.90 11.68
C ALA A 107 9.85 -17.02 11.52
N LYS A 108 10.30 -18.02 10.78
CA LYS A 108 11.74 -18.21 10.51
C LYS A 108 12.06 -17.67 9.11
N LEU A 109 13.02 -16.74 9.01
CA LEU A 109 13.45 -16.14 7.76
C LEU A 109 14.54 -17.00 7.10
N SER A 110 14.15 -18.17 6.54
CA SER A 110 15.09 -19.13 5.96
C SER A 110 15.38 -18.89 4.48
N ASN A 111 14.33 -18.54 3.72
CA ASN A 111 14.41 -18.29 2.28
C ASN A 111 14.23 -16.81 2.05
N VAL A 112 15.36 -16.10 1.96
CA VAL A 112 15.38 -14.66 1.77
C VAL A 112 16.20 -14.35 0.54
N THR A 113 15.66 -13.51 -0.32
CA THR A 113 16.27 -13.07 -1.57
C THR A 113 16.39 -11.55 -1.62
N GLN A 114 17.40 -11.08 -2.32
CA GLN A 114 17.52 -9.70 -2.74
C GLN A 114 17.33 -9.63 -4.26
N PHE A 115 16.75 -8.55 -4.72
CA PHE A 115 16.49 -8.35 -6.13
C PHE A 115 17.48 -7.34 -6.70
N MET A 116 18.25 -7.79 -7.68
CA MET A 116 19.15 -6.96 -8.49
C MET A 116 18.63 -7.04 -9.93
N ALA A 117 17.79 -6.06 -10.32
CA ALA A 117 17.07 -6.07 -11.58
C ALA A 117 16.26 -7.37 -11.78
N GLU A 118 16.58 -8.20 -12.76
CA GLU A 118 15.91 -9.49 -13.02
C GLU A 118 16.48 -10.65 -12.22
N SER A 119 17.69 -10.50 -11.64
CA SER A 119 18.33 -11.56 -10.89
C SER A 119 17.85 -11.63 -9.44
N ARG A 120 17.66 -12.86 -8.94
CA ARG A 120 17.36 -13.14 -7.54
C ARG A 120 18.61 -13.76 -6.92
N GLU A 121 19.15 -13.11 -5.91
CA GLU A 121 20.28 -13.63 -5.16
C GLU A 121 19.84 -13.97 -3.74
N ASN A 122 20.36 -15.09 -3.23
CA ASN A 122 20.14 -15.44 -1.84
C ASN A 122 20.95 -14.53 -0.93
N VAL A 123 20.28 -13.90 0.03
CA VAL A 123 20.92 -13.01 0.99
C VAL A 123 21.24 -13.76 2.27
N THR A 124 22.46 -13.59 2.75
CA THR A 124 22.89 -14.14 4.03
C THR A 124 22.79 -13.13 5.16
N ASN A 125 23.04 -11.86 4.86
CA ASN A 125 22.97 -10.74 5.79
C ASN A 125 22.52 -9.46 5.06
N ALA A 126 21.87 -8.59 5.80
CA ALA A 126 21.44 -7.26 5.33
C ALA A 126 21.29 -6.34 6.54
N VAL A 127 21.38 -5.03 6.32
CA VAL A 127 21.41 -4.01 7.37
C VAL A 127 20.23 -3.05 7.28
N ALA A 128 20.09 -2.19 8.26
CA ALA A 128 19.07 -1.13 8.26
C ALA A 128 19.13 -0.29 6.97
N GLY A 129 17.96 -0.08 6.36
CA GLY A 129 17.81 0.57 5.04
C GLY A 129 17.72 -0.39 3.87
N ASP A 130 18.22 -1.63 4.00
CA ASP A 130 18.10 -2.64 2.95
C ASP A 130 16.68 -3.18 2.83
N ILE A 131 16.40 -3.69 1.63
CA ILE A 131 15.15 -4.37 1.31
C ILE A 131 15.45 -5.84 1.01
N ILE A 132 14.76 -6.71 1.72
CA ILE A 132 14.83 -8.16 1.53
C ILE A 132 13.48 -8.73 1.10
N GLY A 133 13.50 -9.73 0.23
CA GLY A 133 12.32 -10.48 -0.18
C GLY A 133 12.20 -11.79 0.60
N VAL A 134 11.14 -11.95 1.35
CA VAL A 134 10.86 -13.15 2.14
C VAL A 134 9.80 -13.98 1.43
N TYR A 135 10.07 -15.27 1.20
CA TYR A 135 9.05 -16.17 0.66
C TYR A 135 7.90 -16.31 1.64
N ASP A 136 6.69 -16.12 1.13
CA ASP A 136 5.48 -16.07 1.92
C ASP A 136 4.48 -17.14 1.50
N THR A 137 3.95 -17.86 2.47
CA THR A 137 2.87 -18.85 2.27
C THR A 137 1.47 -18.28 2.54
N GLY A 138 1.34 -16.96 2.65
CA GLY A 138 0.10 -16.27 3.01
C GLY A 138 0.07 -15.80 4.47
N THR A 139 1.22 -15.76 5.12
CA THR A 139 1.35 -15.37 6.54
C THR A 139 1.45 -13.86 6.71
N TYR A 140 2.17 -13.19 5.81
CA TYR A 140 2.45 -11.76 5.89
C TYR A 140 1.34 -10.92 5.26
N GLN A 141 1.18 -9.72 5.80
CA GLN A 141 0.34 -8.65 5.24
C GLN A 141 1.16 -7.37 5.08
N VAL A 142 0.76 -6.52 4.13
CA VAL A 142 1.35 -5.17 4.01
C VAL A 142 1.07 -4.40 5.31
N GLY A 143 2.11 -3.79 5.87
CA GLY A 143 2.09 -3.14 7.18
C GLY A 143 2.53 -4.02 8.35
N ASP A 144 2.75 -5.32 8.14
CA ASP A 144 3.25 -6.19 9.22
C ASP A 144 4.62 -5.74 9.71
N THR A 145 4.76 -5.68 11.02
CA THR A 145 6.04 -5.44 11.71
C THR A 145 6.71 -6.78 12.03
N LEU A 146 8.02 -6.82 11.87
CA LEU A 146 8.88 -7.94 12.20
C LEU A 146 9.87 -7.48 13.28
N THR A 147 9.94 -8.18 14.41
CA THR A 147 10.83 -7.85 15.51
C THR A 147 11.56 -9.09 16.03
N VAL A 148 12.66 -8.90 16.74
CA VAL A 148 13.36 -9.99 17.45
C VAL A 148 13.22 -9.87 18.96
N GLY A 149 13.47 -10.98 19.65
CA GLY A 149 13.53 -11.01 21.11
C GLY A 149 12.19 -10.78 21.80
N LYS A 150 12.23 -10.06 22.92
CA LYS A 150 11.05 -9.78 23.74
C LYS A 150 10.32 -8.50 23.34
N ASN A 151 10.94 -7.68 22.50
CA ASN A 151 10.37 -6.42 22.03
C ASN A 151 9.24 -6.71 21.04
N LYS A 152 8.02 -6.44 21.47
CA LYS A 152 6.81 -6.60 20.65
C LYS A 152 6.16 -5.23 20.50
N PHE A 153 6.50 -4.54 19.45
CA PHE A 153 5.87 -3.30 19.05
C PHE A 153 5.36 -3.41 17.62
N GLU A 154 4.51 -2.51 17.21
CA GLU A 154 4.06 -2.37 15.83
C GLU A 154 4.46 -0.99 15.31
N PHE A 155 4.91 -0.92 14.06
CA PHE A 155 5.14 0.34 13.38
C PHE A 155 3.81 0.99 13.01
N GLU A 156 3.83 2.32 12.84
CA GLU A 156 2.69 3.02 12.26
C GLU A 156 2.33 2.40 10.90
N PRO A 157 1.03 2.20 10.64
CA PRO A 157 0.60 1.63 9.37
C PRO A 157 0.97 2.53 8.20
N LEU A 158 1.27 1.92 7.06
CA LEU A 158 1.51 2.67 5.83
C LEU A 158 0.26 3.46 5.44
N PRO A 159 0.43 4.71 4.94
CA PRO A 159 -0.70 5.50 4.49
C PRO A 159 -1.45 4.80 3.36
N THR A 160 -2.76 4.73 3.48
CA THR A 160 -3.64 4.15 2.48
C THR A 160 -4.45 5.26 1.84
N PHE A 161 -4.45 5.34 0.52
CA PHE A 161 -5.26 6.32 -0.21
C PHE A 161 -6.70 5.86 -0.30
N THR A 162 -7.62 6.78 -0.06
CA THR A 162 -9.05 6.54 -0.26
C THR A 162 -9.34 6.42 -1.76
N PRO A 163 -10.07 5.39 -2.19
CA PRO A 163 -10.44 5.25 -3.59
C PRO A 163 -11.35 6.38 -4.07
N GLU A 164 -11.14 6.79 -5.32
CA GLU A 164 -11.94 7.80 -6.01
C GLU A 164 -12.79 7.21 -7.14
N ILE A 165 -12.46 5.99 -7.58
CA ILE A 165 -13.17 5.28 -8.66
C ILE A 165 -13.59 3.92 -8.13
N PHE A 166 -14.85 3.56 -8.40
CA PHE A 166 -15.41 2.28 -7.98
C PHE A 166 -16.01 1.53 -9.15
N MET A 167 -15.73 0.23 -9.22
CA MET A 167 -16.28 -0.67 -10.22
C MET A 167 -16.87 -1.92 -9.55
N LYS A 168 -18.04 -2.34 -9.99
CA LYS A 168 -18.57 -3.65 -9.71
C LYS A 168 -17.79 -4.69 -10.54
N VAL A 169 -17.45 -5.81 -9.93
CA VAL A 169 -16.68 -6.87 -10.60
C VAL A 169 -17.34 -8.22 -10.44
N SER A 170 -17.32 -9.01 -11.51
CA SER A 170 -17.78 -10.40 -11.51
C SER A 170 -16.97 -11.26 -12.46
N ALA A 171 -16.97 -12.57 -12.23
CA ALA A 171 -16.41 -13.52 -13.17
C ALA A 171 -17.26 -13.56 -14.44
N LYS A 172 -16.65 -13.46 -15.63
CA LYS A 172 -17.33 -13.61 -16.91
C LYS A 172 -17.83 -15.05 -17.11
N ASN A 173 -17.06 -16.02 -16.58
CA ASN A 173 -17.40 -17.43 -16.66
C ASN A 173 -17.59 -18.03 -15.25
N VAL A 174 -18.78 -18.51 -14.96
CA VAL A 174 -19.13 -19.11 -13.66
C VAL A 174 -18.25 -20.32 -13.31
N MET A 175 -17.79 -21.09 -14.31
CA MET A 175 -16.90 -22.24 -14.07
C MET A 175 -15.50 -21.82 -13.56
N LYS A 176 -15.12 -20.55 -13.72
CA LYS A 176 -13.85 -19.98 -13.26
C LYS A 176 -13.96 -19.28 -11.89
N GLN A 177 -15.07 -19.47 -11.17
CA GLN A 177 -15.34 -18.79 -9.91
C GLN A 177 -14.23 -18.99 -8.86
N LYS A 178 -13.66 -20.20 -8.76
CA LYS A 178 -12.55 -20.47 -7.83
C LYS A 178 -11.29 -19.66 -8.18
N SER A 179 -10.94 -19.58 -9.46
CA SER A 179 -9.81 -18.79 -9.93
C SER A 179 -10.06 -17.30 -9.73
N PHE A 180 -11.29 -16.84 -9.97
CA PHE A 180 -11.72 -15.48 -9.74
C PHE A 180 -11.58 -15.07 -8.26
N HIS A 181 -12.12 -15.86 -7.32
CA HIS A 181 -11.98 -15.55 -5.89
C HIS A 181 -10.51 -15.53 -5.45
N LYS A 182 -9.73 -16.53 -5.88
CA LYS A 182 -8.31 -16.59 -5.55
C LYS A 182 -7.55 -15.39 -6.09
N GLY A 183 -7.83 -14.99 -7.34
CA GLY A 183 -7.17 -13.83 -7.97
C GLY A 183 -7.52 -12.53 -7.25
N ILE A 184 -8.80 -12.29 -6.96
CA ILE A 184 -9.22 -11.10 -6.20
C ILE A 184 -8.51 -11.06 -4.84
N GLU A 185 -8.57 -12.16 -4.07
CA GLU A 185 -7.98 -12.21 -2.74
C GLU A 185 -6.48 -11.86 -2.76
N GLN A 186 -5.72 -12.45 -3.69
CA GLN A 186 -4.30 -12.21 -3.79
C GLN A 186 -3.97 -10.78 -4.26
N LEU A 187 -4.66 -10.26 -5.27
CA LEU A 187 -4.41 -8.91 -5.80
C LEU A 187 -4.79 -7.81 -4.78
N VAL A 188 -5.84 -8.04 -4.00
CA VAL A 188 -6.22 -7.15 -2.90
C VAL A 188 -5.20 -7.19 -1.76
N GLN A 189 -4.65 -8.37 -1.45
CA GLN A 189 -3.61 -8.50 -0.43
C GLN A 189 -2.29 -7.82 -0.82
N GLU A 190 -2.01 -7.72 -2.11
CA GLU A 190 -0.87 -6.95 -2.63
C GLU A 190 -1.07 -5.43 -2.49
N GLY A 191 -2.29 -4.97 -2.18
CA GLY A 191 -2.59 -3.55 -1.98
C GLY A 191 -2.81 -2.75 -3.27
N ALA A 192 -2.77 -3.39 -4.45
CA ALA A 192 -2.92 -2.72 -5.74
C ALA A 192 -4.33 -2.16 -5.95
N ILE A 193 -5.34 -2.75 -5.31
CA ILE A 193 -6.75 -2.37 -5.42
C ILE A 193 -7.46 -2.69 -4.11
N GLN A 194 -8.51 -1.97 -3.78
CA GLN A 194 -9.30 -2.21 -2.57
C GLN A 194 -10.57 -2.99 -2.92
N LEU A 195 -10.95 -3.92 -2.04
CA LEU A 195 -12.14 -4.76 -2.20
C LEU A 195 -13.21 -4.35 -1.19
N TYR A 196 -14.41 -4.21 -1.70
CA TYR A 196 -15.63 -4.02 -0.93
C TYR A 196 -16.67 -5.08 -1.33
N THR A 197 -17.45 -5.53 -0.38
CA THR A 197 -18.54 -6.47 -0.62
C THR A 197 -19.84 -5.79 -0.24
N ASN A 198 -20.79 -5.72 -1.15
CA ASN A 198 -22.11 -5.16 -0.88
C ASN A 198 -22.78 -5.96 0.25
N TYR A 199 -23.27 -5.28 1.26
CA TYR A 199 -23.79 -5.91 2.47
C TYR A 199 -25.05 -6.73 2.20
N GLN A 200 -25.93 -6.25 1.32
CA GLN A 200 -27.20 -6.88 1.00
C GLN A 200 -27.11 -7.95 -0.09
N THR A 201 -26.31 -7.68 -1.15
CA THR A 201 -26.26 -8.56 -2.33
C THR A 201 -25.07 -9.49 -2.35
N GLY A 202 -24.04 -9.24 -1.55
CA GLY A 202 -22.77 -9.99 -1.57
C GLY A 202 -21.91 -9.74 -2.82
N GLU A 203 -22.29 -8.77 -3.66
CA GLU A 203 -21.55 -8.44 -4.87
C GLU A 203 -20.22 -7.76 -4.57
N TYR A 204 -19.20 -8.11 -5.34
CA TYR A 204 -17.87 -7.51 -5.20
C TYR A 204 -17.77 -6.18 -5.92
N MET A 205 -17.19 -5.23 -5.23
CA MET A 205 -16.90 -3.88 -5.71
C MET A 205 -15.42 -3.59 -5.47
N LEU A 206 -14.76 -3.06 -6.48
CA LEU A 206 -13.36 -2.67 -6.40
C LEU A 206 -13.26 -1.16 -6.33
N GLY A 207 -12.35 -0.68 -5.47
CA GLY A 207 -12.01 0.73 -5.35
C GLY A 207 -10.55 0.96 -5.72
N ALA A 208 -10.28 2.03 -6.47
CA ALA A 208 -8.94 2.44 -6.86
C ALA A 208 -8.83 3.97 -6.92
N VAL A 209 -7.60 4.48 -6.83
CA VAL A 209 -7.32 5.91 -6.98
C VAL A 209 -7.35 6.31 -8.46
N GLY A 210 -6.91 5.42 -9.35
CA GLY A 210 -6.83 5.70 -10.79
C GLY A 210 -7.31 4.55 -11.67
N GLN A 211 -7.70 4.90 -12.90
CA GLN A 211 -8.21 3.97 -13.90
C GLN A 211 -7.23 2.85 -14.26
N LEU A 212 -5.93 3.17 -14.32
CA LEU A 212 -4.89 2.22 -14.67
C LEU A 212 -4.83 1.02 -13.72
N GLN A 213 -5.15 1.20 -12.44
CA GLN A 213 -5.19 0.10 -11.46
C GLN A 213 -6.21 -0.97 -11.84
N PHE A 214 -7.35 -0.58 -12.41
CA PHE A 214 -8.35 -1.53 -12.92
C PHE A 214 -7.88 -2.26 -14.18
N GLU A 215 -7.15 -1.58 -15.06
CA GLU A 215 -6.59 -2.20 -16.26
C GLU A 215 -5.53 -3.25 -15.89
N VAL A 216 -4.64 -2.90 -14.96
CA VAL A 216 -3.65 -3.84 -14.41
C VAL A 216 -4.33 -5.01 -13.71
N PHE A 217 -5.34 -4.75 -12.88
CA PHE A 217 -6.12 -5.80 -12.23
C PHE A 217 -6.75 -6.75 -13.25
N LYS A 218 -7.42 -6.23 -14.28
CA LYS A 218 -8.03 -7.03 -15.34
C LYS A 218 -7.00 -7.88 -16.07
N HIS A 219 -5.90 -7.27 -16.50
CA HIS A 219 -4.81 -7.95 -17.20
C HIS A 219 -4.24 -9.10 -16.35
N ARG A 220 -4.00 -8.88 -15.06
CA ARG A 220 -3.47 -9.89 -14.15
C ARG A 220 -4.47 -11.01 -13.89
N MET A 221 -5.77 -10.69 -13.72
CA MET A 221 -6.83 -11.69 -13.59
C MET A 221 -6.89 -12.64 -14.77
N GLU A 222 -6.78 -12.10 -15.99
CA GLU A 222 -6.82 -12.86 -17.23
C GLU A 222 -5.57 -13.73 -17.42
N ASN A 223 -4.37 -13.16 -17.20
CA ASN A 223 -3.10 -13.81 -17.57
C ASN A 223 -2.50 -14.66 -16.45
N GLU A 224 -2.65 -14.27 -15.19
CA GLU A 224 -2.06 -15.01 -14.05
C GLU A 224 -3.04 -16.01 -13.44
N TYR A 225 -4.33 -15.66 -13.39
CA TYR A 225 -5.38 -16.47 -12.75
C TYR A 225 -6.29 -17.20 -13.74
N ASN A 226 -6.13 -16.94 -15.05
CA ASN A 226 -6.98 -17.49 -16.09
C ASN A 226 -8.49 -17.27 -15.81
N ALA A 227 -8.83 -16.08 -15.33
CA ALA A 227 -10.16 -15.66 -14.95
C ALA A 227 -10.51 -14.33 -15.63
N GLU A 228 -11.26 -14.40 -16.74
CA GLU A 228 -11.81 -13.19 -17.35
C GLU A 228 -12.85 -12.54 -16.43
N VAL A 229 -12.79 -11.21 -16.32
CA VAL A 229 -13.66 -10.42 -15.46
C VAL A 229 -14.50 -9.44 -16.25
N VAL A 230 -15.73 -9.22 -15.78
CA VAL A 230 -16.60 -8.14 -16.22
C VAL A 230 -16.56 -7.06 -15.15
N MET A 231 -16.23 -5.84 -15.55
CA MET A 231 -16.20 -4.68 -14.68
C MET A 231 -17.15 -3.62 -15.18
N SER A 232 -17.96 -3.05 -14.29
CA SER A 232 -18.94 -2.00 -14.61
C SER A 232 -18.75 -0.82 -13.67
N PRO A 233 -18.63 0.42 -14.17
CA PRO A 233 -18.53 1.61 -13.35
C PRO A 233 -19.73 1.77 -12.40
N MET A 234 -19.49 2.27 -11.20
CA MET A 234 -20.52 2.41 -10.17
C MET A 234 -20.75 3.87 -9.90
N GLY A 235 -20.64 4.82 -10.42
CA GLY A 235 -20.96 6.21 -10.07
C GLY A 235 -20.77 6.58 -8.60
N LYS A 236 -19.84 5.90 -7.91
CA LYS A 236 -19.43 6.21 -6.53
C LYS A 236 -18.06 6.87 -6.58
N LYS A 237 -17.83 7.82 -5.66
CA LYS A 237 -16.59 8.62 -5.64
C LYS A 237 -15.91 8.66 -4.28
N THR A 238 -16.60 8.25 -3.22
CA THR A 238 -16.10 8.42 -1.86
C THR A 238 -16.53 7.26 -1.00
N VAL A 239 -15.66 6.82 -0.10
CA VAL A 239 -15.95 5.82 0.93
C VAL A 239 -15.75 6.43 2.31
N ARG A 240 -16.59 6.02 3.26
CA ARG A 240 -16.44 6.34 4.69
C ARG A 240 -16.70 5.09 5.51
N TRP A 241 -15.88 4.90 6.53
CA TRP A 241 -16.04 3.83 7.52
C TRP A 241 -16.98 4.29 8.61
N ILE A 242 -17.77 3.36 9.14
CA ILE A 242 -18.63 3.58 10.30
C ILE A 242 -18.27 2.54 11.39
N LYS A 243 -18.64 2.84 12.62
CA LYS A 243 -18.48 1.88 13.70
C LYS A 243 -19.44 0.72 13.53
N PRO A 244 -19.03 -0.52 13.87
CA PRO A 244 -19.91 -1.69 13.78
C PRO A 244 -21.23 -1.53 14.56
N GLU A 245 -21.20 -0.82 15.68
CA GLU A 245 -22.39 -0.51 16.49
C GLU A 245 -23.41 0.41 15.80
N ASP A 246 -22.95 1.24 14.84
CA ASP A 246 -23.79 2.16 14.08
C ASP A 246 -24.38 1.52 12.81
N LEU A 247 -24.12 0.23 12.58
CA LEU A 247 -24.55 -0.46 11.38
C LEU A 247 -26.06 -0.66 11.36
N ASP A 248 -26.72 -0.02 10.40
CA ASP A 248 -28.14 -0.25 10.09
C ASP A 248 -28.33 -0.33 8.57
N GLU A 249 -28.75 -1.49 8.08
CA GLU A 249 -28.96 -1.73 6.65
C GLU A 249 -30.02 -0.80 6.01
N ARG A 250 -30.95 -0.27 6.81
CA ARG A 250 -31.97 0.69 6.35
C ARG A 250 -31.39 2.03 5.92
N MET A 251 -30.16 2.33 6.33
CA MET A 251 -29.44 3.53 5.90
C MET A 251 -28.92 3.43 4.46
N SER A 252 -28.88 2.20 3.89
CA SER A 252 -28.44 1.99 2.51
C SER A 252 -29.47 2.51 1.49
N SER A 253 -28.97 3.10 0.41
CA SER A 253 -29.79 3.62 -0.68
C SER A 253 -29.00 3.62 -2.01
N SER A 254 -29.64 3.98 -3.11
CA SER A 254 -28.95 4.12 -4.40
C SER A 254 -27.82 5.18 -4.37
N ARG A 255 -27.92 6.20 -3.51
CA ARG A 255 -26.90 7.26 -3.39
C ARG A 255 -25.76 6.90 -2.46
N ASN A 256 -26.01 6.03 -1.49
CA ASN A 256 -25.05 5.54 -0.52
C ASN A 256 -25.23 4.03 -0.31
N ILE A 257 -24.25 3.24 -0.72
CA ILE A 257 -24.32 1.78 -0.63
C ILE A 257 -23.60 1.34 0.64
N LEU A 258 -24.27 0.58 1.48
CA LEU A 258 -23.67 -0.10 2.61
C LEU A 258 -22.88 -1.31 2.10
N ALA A 259 -21.62 -1.38 2.49
CA ALA A 259 -20.70 -2.45 2.12
C ALA A 259 -19.82 -2.81 3.32
N LYS A 260 -19.00 -3.83 3.16
CA LYS A 260 -17.91 -4.16 4.05
C LYS A 260 -16.61 -4.21 3.28
N ASP A 261 -15.53 -3.78 3.91
CA ASP A 261 -14.19 -3.88 3.36
C ASP A 261 -13.60 -5.29 3.48
N ARG A 262 -12.36 -5.49 3.08
CA ARG A 262 -11.65 -6.77 3.17
C ARG A 262 -11.45 -7.31 4.60
N PHE A 263 -11.67 -6.48 5.61
CA PHE A 263 -11.57 -6.84 7.04
C PHE A 263 -12.94 -6.96 7.71
N ASP A 264 -14.01 -7.06 6.90
CA ASP A 264 -15.40 -7.10 7.33
C ASP A 264 -15.86 -5.83 8.08
N GLN A 265 -15.15 -4.71 7.96
CA GLN A 265 -15.56 -3.45 8.56
C GLN A 265 -16.63 -2.76 7.72
N PRO A 266 -17.69 -2.25 8.34
CA PRO A 266 -18.77 -1.60 7.62
C PRO A 266 -18.34 -0.25 7.05
N VAL A 267 -18.74 -0.01 5.79
CA VAL A 267 -18.45 1.23 5.05
C VAL A 267 -19.66 1.68 4.25
N PHE A 268 -19.75 2.96 4.00
CA PHE A 268 -20.65 3.51 3.00
C PHE A 268 -19.88 4.03 1.79
N LEU A 269 -20.32 3.65 0.59
CA LEU A 269 -19.86 4.19 -0.68
C LEU A 269 -20.83 5.27 -1.17
N PHE A 270 -20.38 6.51 -1.25
CA PHE A 270 -21.19 7.67 -1.63
C PHE A 270 -21.02 8.02 -3.10
N GLU A 271 -22.09 8.51 -3.71
CA GLU A 271 -22.10 8.97 -5.09
C GLU A 271 -21.28 10.27 -5.28
N ASN A 272 -21.37 11.18 -4.32
CA ASN A 272 -20.67 12.47 -4.32
C ASN A 272 -20.72 13.11 -2.91
N ASP A 273 -20.07 14.26 -2.76
CA ASP A 273 -20.00 15.00 -1.49
C ASP A 273 -21.38 15.51 -1.02
N PHE A 274 -22.31 15.72 -1.94
CA PHE A 274 -23.68 16.10 -1.57
C PHE A 274 -24.38 14.93 -0.87
N ALA A 275 -24.27 13.73 -1.41
CA ALA A 275 -24.83 12.52 -0.80
C ALA A 275 -24.20 12.24 0.58
N LEU A 276 -22.90 12.47 0.71
CA LEU A 276 -22.18 12.35 1.99
C LEU A 276 -22.72 13.36 3.02
N ARG A 277 -22.81 14.64 2.67
CA ARG A 277 -23.34 15.68 3.57
C ARG A 277 -24.79 15.42 3.95
N TRP A 278 -25.62 15.07 2.97
CA TRP A 278 -27.02 14.73 3.24
C TRP A 278 -27.17 13.53 4.19
N PHE A 279 -26.30 12.54 4.07
CA PHE A 279 -26.28 11.40 4.98
C PHE A 279 -25.88 11.83 6.40
N ALA A 280 -24.83 12.64 6.54
CA ALA A 280 -24.37 13.15 7.84
C ALA A 280 -25.46 14.01 8.53
N ASP A 281 -26.18 14.84 7.77
CA ASP A 281 -27.28 15.66 8.30
C ASP A 281 -28.47 14.79 8.76
N LYS A 282 -28.74 13.70 8.02
CA LYS A 282 -29.84 12.79 8.33
C LYS A 282 -29.56 11.86 9.51
N TYR A 283 -28.30 11.49 9.68
CA TYR A 283 -27.83 10.55 10.71
C TYR A 283 -26.69 11.17 11.52
N PRO A 284 -26.96 12.21 12.31
CA PRO A 284 -25.92 12.98 13.00
C PRO A 284 -25.19 12.18 14.09
N ASP A 285 -25.79 11.09 14.55
CA ASP A 285 -25.19 10.21 15.56
C ASP A 285 -24.21 9.20 14.96
N VAL A 286 -24.16 9.04 13.62
CA VAL A 286 -23.26 8.12 12.92
C VAL A 286 -21.96 8.86 12.58
N GLU A 287 -20.87 8.43 13.19
CA GLU A 287 -19.55 8.97 12.93
C GLU A 287 -18.98 8.38 11.61
N LEU A 288 -18.65 9.29 10.67
CA LEU A 288 -18.12 8.94 9.34
C LEU A 288 -16.60 9.18 9.30
N GLU A 289 -15.83 8.12 9.23
CA GLU A 289 -14.38 8.16 9.22
C GLU A 289 -13.80 8.08 7.80
N GLU A 290 -12.75 8.85 7.53
CA GLU A 290 -12.06 8.83 6.22
C GLU A 290 -11.09 7.66 6.09
N LYS A 291 -10.70 7.06 7.20
CA LYS A 291 -9.71 5.98 7.27
C LYS A 291 -10.29 4.75 7.96
N MET A 292 -9.82 3.61 7.54
CA MET A 292 -10.14 2.32 8.13
C MET A 292 -9.80 2.29 9.63
N TRP A 293 -10.70 1.77 10.44
CA TRP A 293 -10.46 1.45 11.82
C TRP A 293 -9.53 0.24 11.92
N PHE A 294 -8.28 0.44 12.32
CA PHE A 294 -7.50 -0.70 12.78
C PHE A 294 -7.97 -1.04 14.19
N SER A 295 -8.68 -2.17 14.33
CA SER A 295 -9.14 -2.63 15.61
C SER A 295 -7.95 -2.99 16.50
N LYS A 296 -7.57 -2.09 17.38
CA LYS A 296 -7.23 -2.33 18.78
C LYS A 296 -6.97 -1.00 19.48
N SER A 297 -7.96 -0.63 20.23
CA SER A 297 -8.00 0.05 21.57
C SER A 297 -7.05 1.19 21.96
N THR A 298 -6.07 1.66 21.20
CA THR A 298 -5.13 2.66 21.71
C THR A 298 -4.83 3.84 20.77
N TRP A 299 -5.19 3.75 19.51
CA TRP A 299 -4.83 4.75 18.51
C TRP A 299 -5.72 6.01 18.52
N LEU A 300 -6.90 5.89 19.08
CA LEU A 300 -7.97 6.91 18.96
C LEU A 300 -7.88 8.12 19.89
N GLN A 301 -7.12 8.07 20.96
CA GLN A 301 -7.13 9.18 21.92
C GLN A 301 -6.01 10.22 21.74
N SER A 302 -4.95 9.96 21.00
CA SER A 302 -3.78 10.85 21.00
C SER A 302 -3.46 11.63 19.72
N ASN A 303 -4.09 11.37 18.56
CA ASN A 303 -3.58 11.91 17.31
C ASN A 303 -4.54 12.65 16.39
N LEU A 304 -5.81 12.81 16.70
CA LEU A 304 -6.76 13.59 15.88
C LEU A 304 -6.40 15.09 15.75
N SER A 305 -5.57 15.62 16.63
CA SER A 305 -5.14 17.03 16.58
C SER A 305 -3.88 17.26 15.73
N ARG A 306 -3.08 16.23 15.46
CA ARG A 306 -1.83 16.35 14.69
C ARG A 306 -1.97 16.07 13.19
N LEU A 307 -2.97 15.31 12.77
CA LEU A 307 -3.18 14.94 11.35
C LEU A 307 -3.76 16.06 10.47
N ARG A 308 -4.24 17.16 11.03
CA ARG A 308 -4.68 18.35 10.26
C ARG A 308 -3.54 19.12 9.60
N GLY A 309 -2.29 18.76 9.85
CA GLY A 309 -1.10 19.40 9.26
C GLY A 309 -0.53 18.68 8.02
N TRP A 310 -1.00 17.48 7.68
CA TRP A 310 -0.41 16.64 6.63
C TRP A 310 -1.06 16.75 5.25
N ASP A 311 -2.09 17.57 5.14
CA ASP A 311 -2.85 17.75 3.89
C ASP A 311 -2.10 18.55 2.81
N LYS A 312 -0.80 18.84 3.00
CA LYS A 312 0.01 19.68 2.08
C LYS A 312 1.46 19.20 1.90
N SER A 313 1.79 17.92 2.04
CA SER A 313 3.12 17.50 1.61
C SER A 313 3.15 17.25 0.10
N PRO A 314 4.04 17.92 -0.65
CA PRO A 314 4.19 17.65 -2.08
C PRO A 314 4.75 16.24 -2.28
N SER A 315 4.05 15.44 -3.06
CA SER A 315 4.54 14.14 -3.53
C SER A 315 5.78 14.32 -4.42
N LEU A 316 6.78 13.49 -4.22
CA LEU A 316 7.97 13.42 -5.06
C LEU A 316 7.57 12.92 -6.46
N SER A 317 7.31 13.80 -7.38
CA SER A 317 6.98 13.43 -8.76
C SER A 317 8.24 13.52 -9.62
N ILE A 318 8.87 12.36 -9.89
CA ILE A 318 9.88 12.26 -10.95
C ILE A 318 9.11 12.15 -12.27
N VAL A 319 8.99 13.24 -13.00
CA VAL A 319 8.37 13.25 -14.32
C VAL A 319 9.37 12.75 -15.35
N PHE A 320 9.34 11.47 -15.67
CA PHE A 320 9.95 10.94 -16.88
C PHE A 320 8.97 11.11 -18.04
N GLY A 321 9.29 11.95 -19.00
CA GLY A 321 8.56 12.04 -20.26
C GLY A 321 8.72 10.75 -21.06
N LEU A 322 7.77 9.83 -20.98
CA LEU A 322 7.73 8.62 -21.77
C LEU A 322 6.99 8.88 -23.09
N SER A 323 7.75 8.95 -24.17
CA SER A 323 7.22 8.76 -25.53
C SER A 323 6.84 7.29 -25.72
N SER A 324 5.61 7.10 -26.16
CA SER A 324 4.91 5.84 -26.47
C SER A 324 5.77 4.68 -26.97
N LYS A 325 5.64 3.58 -26.33
CA LYS A 325 5.55 2.14 -26.71
C LYS A 325 6.39 1.24 -25.82
N THR A 326 5.67 0.28 -25.24
CA THR A 326 6.08 -1.04 -24.77
C THR A 326 6.53 -1.25 -23.32
N GLN A 327 5.67 -1.97 -22.61
CA GLN A 327 5.97 -3.14 -21.74
C GLN A 327 6.91 -3.01 -20.53
N TRP A 328 6.84 -1.97 -19.68
CA TRP A 328 7.60 -2.01 -18.40
C TRP A 328 6.93 -1.22 -17.27
N LEU A 329 5.62 -1.36 -17.09
CA LEU A 329 4.87 -0.51 -16.13
C LEU A 329 4.48 -1.17 -14.80
N SER A 330 4.82 -2.43 -14.54
CA SER A 330 4.42 -3.08 -13.29
C SER A 330 5.32 -2.84 -12.08
N GLY A 331 6.48 -2.18 -12.26
CA GLY A 331 7.48 -1.95 -11.20
C GLY A 331 7.58 -0.54 -10.64
N LEU A 332 7.06 0.45 -11.33
CA LEU A 332 7.39 1.86 -11.07
C LEU A 332 6.44 2.61 -10.12
N TYR A 333 5.25 2.08 -9.86
CA TYR A 333 4.25 2.79 -9.03
C TYR A 333 4.49 2.77 -7.51
N TYR A 334 5.48 2.02 -7.03
CA TYR A 334 5.80 1.93 -5.60
C TYR A 334 7.19 2.46 -5.22
N ALA A 335 7.98 2.93 -6.16
CA ALA A 335 9.27 3.54 -5.85
C ALA A 335 9.12 4.90 -5.13
N ASP A 336 7.99 5.59 -5.33
CA ASP A 336 7.73 6.92 -4.77
C ASP A 336 7.43 6.91 -3.26
N PHE A 337 7.23 5.73 -2.64
CA PHE A 337 6.90 5.63 -1.21
C PHE A 337 8.05 5.16 -0.31
N ILE A 338 9.23 4.90 -0.85
CA ILE A 338 10.34 4.31 -0.07
C ILE A 338 11.27 5.39 0.53
N SER A 339 11.02 6.66 0.30
CA SER A 339 11.90 7.75 0.74
C SER A 339 11.40 8.53 1.94
N PHE A 340 10.55 7.95 2.79
CA PHE A 340 10.18 8.60 4.05
C PHE A 340 10.05 7.61 5.19
#